data_438e4b524621f2023f66bfe2bfe1985a
#
_entry.id   438e4b524621f2023f66bfe2bfe1985a
#
_cell.length_a   1.000
_cell.length_b   1.000
_cell.length_c   1.000
_cell.angle_alpha   90.00
_cell.angle_beta   90.00
_cell.angle_gamma   90.00
#
_symmetry.space_group_name_H-M   'P 1'
#
loop_
_entity.id
_entity.type
_entity.pdbx_description
1 polymer ?
#
loop_
_entity_poly.entity_id
_entity_poly.type
_entity_poly.pdbx_seq_one_letter_code
_entity_poly.pdbx_strand_id
1 'polypeptide(L)'
;MNKKLFLAGLFCLVSFALQAQKDDLGLWTSVGMEKRLFRDFDISLEGEFRSRDKLSEVGRWSGSAGVAYKITNWLKAATAYTYIYYNHPSEITNKGNVIPEYWQPKHRFYFQLTGKVSLNRFTFSLRERWQYTYRPSQSVSKFDGDDGSPKDDEYVKGKGKNVLRSRLQATYNIPKCSLTPYASCELTHL
;
A
#
# COMPACT_ATOMS: atom_id res chain seq x y z
N MET A 1 8.15 38.13 -5.34
CA MET A 1 8.59 36.85 -5.93
C MET A 1 7.64 36.51 -7.07
N ASN A 2 8.12 36.45 -8.31
CA ASN A 2 7.27 36.32 -9.50
C ASN A 2 6.55 34.95 -9.53
N LYS A 3 5.21 34.97 -9.41
CA LYS A 3 4.36 33.77 -9.46
C LYS A 3 4.64 32.90 -10.68
N LYS A 4 5.03 33.51 -11.82
CA LYS A 4 5.42 32.81 -13.06
C LYS A 4 6.73 32.02 -12.93
N LEU A 5 7.72 32.53 -12.18
CA LEU A 5 8.98 31.83 -11.91
C LEU A 5 8.78 30.64 -10.97
N PHE A 6 7.89 30.79 -9.97
CA PHE A 6 7.55 29.69 -9.05
C PHE A 6 6.80 28.55 -9.78
N LEU A 7 5.87 28.90 -10.67
CA LEU A 7 5.15 27.92 -11.49
C LEU A 7 6.07 27.19 -12.48
N ALA A 8 7.01 27.92 -13.10
CA ALA A 8 8.00 27.33 -13.99
C ALA A 8 8.96 26.37 -13.26
N GLY A 9 9.42 26.74 -12.05
CA GLY A 9 10.25 25.90 -11.22
C GLY A 9 9.53 24.62 -10.77
N LEU A 10 8.24 24.72 -10.40
CA LEU A 10 7.41 23.58 -10.04
C LEU A 10 7.18 22.64 -11.23
N PHE A 11 6.98 23.20 -12.44
CA PHE A 11 6.81 22.42 -13.66
C PHE A 11 8.10 21.68 -14.06
N CYS A 12 9.29 22.32 -13.91
CA CYS A 12 10.57 21.66 -14.11
C CYS A 12 10.83 20.51 -13.14
N LEU A 13 10.48 20.66 -11.85
CA LEU A 13 10.64 19.60 -10.86
C LEU A 13 9.76 18.36 -11.19
N VAL A 14 8.55 18.58 -11.70
CA VAL A 14 7.65 17.50 -12.15
C VAL A 14 8.22 16.79 -13.40
N SER A 15 8.85 17.53 -14.32
CA SER A 15 9.43 16.96 -15.53
C SER A 15 10.64 16.04 -15.26
N PHE A 16 11.46 16.36 -14.23
CA PHE A 16 12.58 15.50 -13.83
C PHE A 16 12.11 14.21 -13.16
N ALA A 17 10.96 14.21 -12.47
CA ALA A 17 10.42 13.02 -11.84
C ALA A 17 9.90 11.99 -12.86
N LEU A 18 9.52 12.40 -14.07
CA LEU A 18 8.98 11.54 -15.10
C LEU A 18 10.05 10.72 -15.86
N GLN A 19 11.34 11.11 -15.78
CA GLN A 19 12.42 10.38 -16.47
C GLN A 19 13.01 9.22 -15.67
N ALA A 20 12.61 9.03 -14.41
CA ALA A 20 13.18 8.01 -13.52
C ALA A 20 12.41 6.66 -13.53
N GLN A 21 11.34 6.54 -14.32
CA GLN A 21 10.56 5.31 -14.39
C GLN A 21 10.98 4.49 -15.63
N LYS A 22 11.52 3.30 -15.39
CA LYS A 22 11.51 2.22 -16.38
C LYS A 22 10.07 1.98 -16.83
N ASP A 23 9.87 1.69 -18.11
CA ASP A 23 8.63 1.57 -18.88
C ASP A 23 7.52 0.64 -18.33
N ASP A 24 7.31 0.57 -17.04
CA ASP A 24 6.22 -0.21 -16.44
C ASP A 24 5.06 0.72 -16.01
N LEU A 25 4.14 0.97 -16.94
CA LEU A 25 2.90 1.69 -16.64
C LEU A 25 1.91 0.74 -15.97
N GLY A 26 1.68 0.91 -14.67
CA GLY A 26 0.66 0.20 -13.91
C GLY A 26 -0.51 1.10 -13.53
N LEU A 27 -1.74 0.58 -13.63
CA LEU A 27 -2.93 1.23 -13.08
C LEU A 27 -3.14 0.75 -11.64
N TRP A 28 -3.30 1.70 -10.74
CA TRP A 28 -3.73 1.43 -9.38
C TRP A 28 -5.04 2.17 -9.12
N THR A 29 -6.09 1.41 -8.89
CA THR A 29 -7.41 1.97 -8.55
C THR A 29 -7.95 1.33 -7.29
N SER A 30 -8.67 2.11 -6.50
CA SER A 30 -9.37 1.62 -5.32
C SER A 30 -10.75 2.25 -5.21
N VAL A 31 -11.67 1.49 -4.64
CA VAL A 31 -13.03 1.95 -4.28
C VAL A 31 -13.22 1.64 -2.80
N GLY A 32 -13.53 2.66 -2.03
CA GLY A 32 -13.72 2.55 -0.59
C GLY A 32 -15.07 3.10 -0.14
N MET A 33 -15.60 2.50 0.92
CA MET A 33 -16.78 2.96 1.63
C MET A 33 -16.47 3.01 3.12
N GLU A 34 -16.75 4.15 3.73
CA GLU A 34 -16.66 4.33 5.18
C GLU A 34 -18.02 4.77 5.72
N LYS A 35 -18.48 4.13 6.79
CA LYS A 35 -19.74 4.46 7.44
C LYS A 35 -19.56 4.54 8.95
N ARG A 36 -20.03 5.66 9.52
CA ARG A 36 -20.16 5.79 10.97
C ARG A 36 -21.41 5.04 11.43
N LEU A 37 -21.22 4.02 12.26
CA LEU A 37 -22.33 3.25 12.85
C LEU A 37 -22.85 3.89 14.13
N PHE A 38 -21.91 4.32 14.99
CA PHE A 38 -22.20 4.99 16.25
C PHE A 38 -21.32 6.25 16.37
N ARG A 39 -21.55 7.05 17.42
CA ARG A 39 -20.87 8.33 17.62
C ARG A 39 -19.33 8.27 17.45
N ASP A 40 -18.70 7.17 17.87
CA ASP A 40 -17.23 7.03 17.93
C ASP A 40 -16.72 5.78 17.19
N PHE A 41 -17.61 5.09 16.44
CA PHE A 41 -17.29 3.82 15.78
C PHE A 41 -17.54 3.90 14.27
N ASP A 42 -16.49 3.72 13.49
CA ASP A 42 -16.50 3.72 12.05
C ASP A 42 -16.20 2.32 11.50
N ILE A 43 -16.86 1.91 10.43
CA ILE A 43 -16.52 0.73 9.64
C ILE A 43 -16.05 1.16 8.27
N SER A 44 -15.13 0.41 7.68
CA SER A 44 -14.62 0.66 6.33
C SER A 44 -14.55 -0.64 5.52
N LEU A 45 -14.88 -0.52 4.24
CA LEU A 45 -14.67 -1.55 3.23
C LEU A 45 -13.91 -0.92 2.08
N GLU A 46 -12.93 -1.62 1.55
CA GLU A 46 -12.14 -1.14 0.42
C GLU A 46 -11.83 -2.29 -0.52
N GLY A 47 -12.04 -2.08 -1.82
CA GLY A 47 -11.57 -2.93 -2.89
C GLY A 47 -10.44 -2.23 -3.65
N GLU A 48 -9.37 -2.94 -3.94
CA GLU A 48 -8.23 -2.40 -4.68
C GLU A 48 -7.88 -3.32 -5.85
N PHE A 49 -7.59 -2.71 -6.99
CA PHE A 49 -7.12 -3.37 -8.20
C PHE A 49 -5.80 -2.73 -8.65
N ARG A 50 -4.85 -3.57 -9.06
CA ARG A 50 -3.59 -3.11 -9.67
C ARG A 50 -3.29 -3.92 -10.91
N SER A 51 -3.01 -3.23 -12.01
CA SER A 51 -2.40 -3.84 -13.19
C SER A 51 -0.90 -3.60 -13.19
N ARG A 52 -0.21 -4.33 -14.04
CA ARG A 52 1.21 -4.20 -14.36
C ARG A 52 1.41 -4.35 -15.88
N ASP A 53 2.64 -4.22 -16.34
CA ASP A 53 3.04 -4.51 -17.71
C ASP A 53 2.21 -3.72 -18.74
N LYS A 54 2.28 -2.38 -18.65
CA LYS A 54 1.54 -1.46 -19.54
C LYS A 54 0.03 -1.72 -19.59
N LEU A 55 -0.56 -2.11 -18.45
CA LEU A 55 -1.97 -2.46 -18.26
C LEU A 55 -2.41 -3.79 -18.87
N SER A 56 -1.50 -4.59 -19.41
CA SER A 56 -1.82 -5.86 -20.08
C SER A 56 -2.12 -6.97 -19.08
N GLU A 57 -1.53 -6.92 -17.88
CA GLU A 57 -1.66 -7.97 -16.89
C GLU A 57 -2.28 -7.48 -15.58
N VAL A 58 -3.10 -8.35 -14.99
CA VAL A 58 -3.59 -8.12 -13.63
C VAL A 58 -2.52 -8.55 -12.65
N GLY A 59 -1.93 -7.57 -11.95
CA GLY A 59 -0.89 -7.82 -10.97
C GLY A 59 -1.43 -8.19 -9.59
N ARG A 60 -2.57 -7.60 -9.20
CA ARG A 60 -3.12 -7.82 -7.86
C ARG A 60 -4.54 -7.28 -7.74
N TRP A 61 -5.33 -7.94 -6.92
CA TRP A 61 -6.51 -7.34 -6.32
C TRP A 61 -6.63 -7.70 -4.85
N SER A 62 -7.31 -6.85 -4.10
CA SER A 62 -7.49 -7.07 -2.69
C SER A 62 -8.79 -6.46 -2.20
N GLY A 63 -9.36 -7.10 -1.19
CA GLY A 63 -10.50 -6.58 -0.43
C GLY A 63 -10.10 -6.41 1.02
N SER A 64 -10.47 -5.30 1.64
CA SER A 64 -10.24 -5.04 3.05
C SER A 64 -11.52 -4.65 3.78
N ALA A 65 -11.61 -5.08 5.03
CA ALA A 65 -12.65 -4.68 5.97
C ALA A 65 -11.97 -4.22 7.26
N GLY A 66 -12.38 -3.06 7.76
CA GLY A 66 -11.79 -2.45 8.92
C GLY A 66 -12.81 -1.80 9.84
N VAL A 67 -12.37 -1.62 11.08
CA VAL A 67 -13.11 -0.89 12.10
C VAL A 67 -12.19 0.11 12.77
N ALA A 68 -12.75 1.24 13.16
CA ALA A 68 -12.02 2.25 13.89
C ALA A 68 -12.89 2.80 15.01
N TYR A 69 -12.25 3.06 16.15
CA TYR A 69 -12.89 3.57 17.35
C TYR A 69 -12.16 4.79 17.89
N LYS A 70 -12.91 5.85 18.14
CA LYS A 70 -12.40 7.07 18.75
C LYS A 70 -12.41 6.92 20.26
N ILE A 71 -11.25 6.61 20.83
CA ILE A 71 -11.09 6.39 22.28
C ILE A 71 -11.26 7.71 23.04
N THR A 72 -10.63 8.77 22.52
CA THR A 72 -10.72 10.13 23.04
C THR A 72 -10.76 11.13 21.89
N ASN A 73 -10.89 12.42 22.18
CA ASN A 73 -10.85 13.46 21.15
C ASN A 73 -9.50 13.56 20.43
N TRP A 74 -8.44 13.06 21.04
CA TRP A 74 -7.08 13.09 20.49
C TRP A 74 -6.52 11.71 20.13
N LEU A 75 -7.20 10.59 20.49
CA LEU A 75 -6.72 9.22 20.25
C LEU A 75 -7.77 8.38 19.52
N LYS A 76 -7.38 7.79 18.39
CA LYS A 76 -8.18 6.84 17.59
C LYS A 76 -7.42 5.52 17.44
N ALA A 77 -8.09 4.41 17.70
CA ALA A 77 -7.61 3.05 17.36
C ALA A 77 -8.30 2.56 16.10
N ALA A 78 -7.61 1.75 15.32
CA ALA A 78 -8.19 1.10 14.14
C ALA A 78 -7.55 -0.28 13.94
N THR A 79 -8.33 -1.19 13.39
CA THR A 79 -7.84 -2.50 12.95
C THR A 79 -8.52 -2.87 11.63
N ALA A 80 -7.82 -3.61 10.77
CA ALA A 80 -8.44 -4.15 9.57
C ALA A 80 -7.77 -5.46 9.16
N TYR A 81 -8.55 -6.22 8.41
CA TYR A 81 -8.12 -7.39 7.68
C TYR A 81 -8.18 -7.10 6.19
N THR A 82 -7.15 -7.50 5.44
CA THR A 82 -7.08 -7.41 3.99
C THR A 82 -6.76 -8.78 3.41
N TYR A 83 -7.62 -9.28 2.54
CA TYR A 83 -7.33 -10.40 1.66
C TYR A 83 -6.70 -9.86 0.38
N ILE A 84 -5.53 -10.37 0.00
CA ILE A 84 -4.77 -9.96 -1.16
C ILE A 84 -4.60 -11.18 -2.06
N TYR A 85 -5.01 -11.08 -3.31
CA TYR A 85 -4.72 -12.07 -4.33
C TYR A 85 -3.72 -11.48 -5.31
N TYR A 86 -2.50 -12.01 -5.26
CA TYR A 86 -1.34 -11.45 -5.95
C TYR A 86 -0.88 -12.37 -7.05
N ASN A 87 -0.70 -11.83 -8.24
CA ASN A 87 -0.16 -12.53 -9.41
C ASN A 87 1.37 -12.38 -9.44
N HIS A 88 2.08 -13.48 -9.25
CA HIS A 88 3.52 -13.55 -9.42
C HIS A 88 3.84 -13.67 -10.91
N PRO A 89 4.70 -12.80 -11.49
CA PRO A 89 5.12 -12.93 -12.87
C PRO A 89 5.89 -14.23 -13.10
N SER A 90 5.93 -14.67 -14.33
CA SER A 90 6.82 -15.77 -14.73
C SER A 90 8.26 -15.45 -14.36
N GLU A 91 8.97 -16.43 -13.84
CA GLU A 91 10.35 -16.29 -13.35
C GLU A 91 11.22 -17.40 -13.91
N ILE A 92 12.44 -17.05 -14.35
CA ILE A 92 13.48 -18.02 -14.70
C ILE A 92 14.37 -18.20 -13.49
N THR A 93 14.45 -19.42 -12.99
CA THR A 93 15.29 -19.76 -11.83
C THR A 93 16.77 -19.73 -12.20
N ASN A 94 17.67 -19.64 -11.20
CA ASN A 94 19.12 -19.68 -11.41
C ASN A 94 19.62 -20.98 -12.10
N LYS A 95 18.78 -22.01 -12.15
CA LYS A 95 19.07 -23.29 -12.84
C LYS A 95 18.50 -23.37 -14.25
N GLY A 96 17.99 -22.24 -14.79
CA GLY A 96 17.40 -22.20 -16.11
C GLY A 96 15.95 -22.69 -16.20
N ASN A 97 15.35 -23.16 -15.11
CA ASN A 97 13.95 -23.61 -15.13
C ASN A 97 12.97 -22.43 -15.13
N VAL A 98 11.83 -22.61 -15.80
CA VAL A 98 10.76 -21.64 -15.87
C VAL A 98 9.66 -21.96 -14.88
N ILE A 99 9.33 -21.02 -14.03
CA ILE A 99 8.11 -21.03 -13.22
C ILE A 99 7.12 -20.11 -13.91
N PRO A 100 5.97 -20.61 -14.42
CA PRO A 100 4.96 -19.76 -15.07
C PRO A 100 4.37 -18.76 -14.07
N GLU A 101 3.63 -17.79 -14.56
CA GLU A 101 2.87 -16.94 -13.68
C GLU A 101 1.86 -17.73 -12.84
N TYR A 102 1.71 -17.33 -11.59
CA TYR A 102 0.79 -17.99 -10.67
C TYR A 102 0.19 -17.00 -9.66
N TRP A 103 -1.01 -17.32 -9.22
CA TRP A 103 -1.72 -16.53 -8.24
C TRP A 103 -1.51 -17.09 -6.84
N GLN A 104 -1.28 -16.20 -5.87
CA GLN A 104 -1.08 -16.57 -4.48
C GLN A 104 -1.85 -15.65 -3.53
N PRO A 105 -2.65 -16.22 -2.61
CA PRO A 105 -3.31 -15.44 -1.57
C PRO A 105 -2.32 -14.94 -0.53
N LYS A 106 -2.60 -13.76 0.05
CA LYS A 106 -1.91 -13.22 1.21
C LYS A 106 -2.94 -12.64 2.15
N HIS A 107 -2.77 -12.87 3.43
CA HIS A 107 -3.63 -12.38 4.50
C HIS A 107 -2.88 -11.30 5.26
N ARG A 108 -3.48 -10.13 5.42
CA ARG A 108 -2.87 -9.02 6.12
C ARG A 108 -3.79 -8.54 7.23
N PHE A 109 -3.24 -8.43 8.42
CA PHE A 109 -3.88 -7.80 9.56
C PHE A 109 -3.08 -6.58 9.96
N TYR A 110 -3.75 -5.52 10.38
CA TYR A 110 -3.07 -4.43 11.04
C TYR A 110 -3.84 -3.95 12.27
N PHE A 111 -3.08 -3.44 13.23
CA PHE A 111 -3.59 -2.66 14.34
C PHE A 111 -2.89 -1.30 14.32
N GLN A 112 -3.65 -0.24 14.55
CA GLN A 112 -3.17 1.13 14.43
C GLN A 112 -3.68 1.99 15.58
N LEU A 113 -2.78 2.80 16.14
CA LEU A 113 -3.12 3.90 17.04
C LEU A 113 -2.74 5.22 16.36
N THR A 114 -3.61 6.20 16.45
CA THR A 114 -3.37 7.54 15.91
C THR A 114 -3.69 8.58 16.96
N GLY A 115 -2.65 9.27 17.43
CA GLY A 115 -2.78 10.43 18.31
C GLY A 115 -2.75 11.73 17.49
N LYS A 116 -3.58 12.73 17.85
CA LYS A 116 -3.62 14.06 17.22
C LYS A 116 -3.62 15.15 18.27
N VAL A 117 -2.76 16.15 18.07
CA VAL A 117 -2.71 17.37 18.90
C VAL A 117 -2.75 18.57 18.00
N SER A 118 -3.67 19.50 18.28
CA SER A 118 -3.79 20.76 17.53
C SER A 118 -3.27 21.92 18.36
N LEU A 119 -2.31 22.64 17.82
CA LEU A 119 -1.71 23.84 18.41
C LEU A 119 -1.94 25.00 17.45
N ASN A 120 -2.88 25.87 17.76
CA ASN A 120 -3.25 26.98 16.89
C ASN A 120 -3.68 26.50 15.48
N ARG A 121 -2.81 26.76 14.49
CA ARG A 121 -3.02 26.41 13.06
C ARG A 121 -2.32 25.13 12.65
N PHE A 122 -1.51 24.58 13.53
CA PHE A 122 -0.82 23.32 13.29
C PHE A 122 -1.56 22.15 13.94
N THR A 123 -1.67 21.06 13.20
CA THR A 123 -2.12 19.78 13.73
C THR A 123 -1.02 18.75 13.53
N PHE A 124 -0.52 18.21 14.63
CA PHE A 124 0.45 17.14 14.64
C PHE A 124 -0.28 15.83 14.86
N SER A 125 0.07 14.80 14.08
CA SER A 125 -0.44 13.45 14.30
C SER A 125 0.70 12.44 14.31
N LEU A 126 0.67 11.56 15.30
CA LEU A 126 1.54 10.39 15.39
C LEU A 126 0.69 9.15 15.17
N ARG A 127 1.10 8.33 14.21
CA ARG A 127 0.45 7.06 13.88
C ARG A 127 1.44 5.92 14.07
N GLU A 128 1.11 5.00 14.96
CA GLU A 128 1.79 3.74 15.13
C GLU A 128 0.92 2.63 14.52
N ARG A 129 1.49 1.86 13.58
CA ARG A 129 0.80 0.75 12.93
C ARG A 129 1.66 -0.49 12.97
N TRP A 130 1.19 -1.51 13.68
CA TRP A 130 1.68 -2.86 13.57
C TRP A 130 0.91 -3.60 12.48
N GLN A 131 1.60 -4.30 11.59
CA GLN A 131 1.04 -5.04 10.48
C GLN A 131 1.66 -6.43 10.42
N TYR A 132 0.83 -7.46 10.35
CA TYR A 132 1.23 -8.83 10.07
C TYR A 132 0.71 -9.25 8.71
N THR A 133 1.59 -9.78 7.86
CA THR A 133 1.22 -10.31 6.55
C THR A 133 1.65 -11.77 6.48
N TYR A 134 0.69 -12.66 6.25
CA TYR A 134 0.91 -14.08 6.08
C TYR A 134 0.68 -14.48 4.62
N ARG A 135 1.59 -15.26 4.08
CA ARG A 135 1.51 -15.90 2.79
C ARG A 135 1.52 -17.40 3.00
N PRO A 136 0.46 -18.15 2.65
CA PRO A 136 0.43 -19.60 2.78
C PRO A 136 1.43 -20.25 1.81
N SER A 137 1.82 -21.50 2.12
CA SER A 137 2.61 -22.32 1.22
C SER A 137 1.78 -22.76 0.02
N GLN A 138 2.44 -22.95 -1.12
CA GLN A 138 1.80 -23.38 -2.36
C GLN A 138 2.80 -24.14 -3.22
N SER A 139 2.38 -25.22 -3.89
CA SER A 139 3.13 -25.85 -4.96
C SER A 139 2.82 -25.13 -6.27
N VAL A 140 3.85 -24.86 -7.06
CA VAL A 140 3.74 -24.19 -8.36
C VAL A 140 4.44 -25.04 -9.41
N SER A 141 3.85 -25.15 -10.58
CA SER A 141 4.42 -25.92 -11.68
C SER A 141 5.74 -25.32 -12.14
N LYS A 142 6.67 -26.21 -12.51
CA LYS A 142 8.00 -25.85 -12.97
C LYS A 142 8.32 -26.63 -14.26
N PHE A 143 8.94 -25.94 -15.19
CA PHE A 143 9.30 -26.50 -16.49
C PHE A 143 10.79 -26.32 -16.76
N ASP A 144 11.36 -27.19 -17.54
CA ASP A 144 12.71 -26.98 -18.08
C ASP A 144 12.73 -25.76 -19.01
N GLY A 145 13.76 -24.93 -18.90
CA GLY A 145 13.89 -23.75 -19.74
C GLY A 145 14.37 -24.05 -21.17
N ASP A 146 15.00 -25.21 -21.39
CA ASP A 146 15.58 -25.57 -22.67
C ASP A 146 14.57 -26.28 -23.58
N ASP A 147 13.87 -27.30 -23.05
CA ASP A 147 12.95 -28.13 -23.82
C ASP A 147 11.48 -27.98 -23.40
N GLY A 148 11.18 -27.23 -22.34
CA GLY A 148 9.82 -27.01 -21.84
C GLY A 148 9.21 -28.25 -21.17
N SER A 149 9.99 -29.27 -20.87
CA SER A 149 9.48 -30.48 -20.19
C SER A 149 9.03 -30.19 -18.77
N PRO A 150 7.93 -30.82 -18.29
CA PRO A 150 7.49 -30.63 -16.91
C PRO A 150 8.51 -31.23 -15.94
N LYS A 151 8.81 -30.49 -14.88
CA LYS A 151 9.63 -30.92 -13.74
C LYS A 151 8.80 -31.00 -12.48
N ASP A 152 9.38 -31.57 -11.42
CA ASP A 152 8.74 -31.59 -10.11
C ASP A 152 8.37 -30.17 -9.67
N ASP A 153 7.16 -30.01 -9.15
CA ASP A 153 6.64 -28.74 -8.68
C ASP A 153 7.57 -28.06 -7.68
N GLU A 154 7.69 -26.76 -7.80
CA GLU A 154 8.42 -25.95 -6.83
C GLU A 154 7.56 -25.68 -5.60
N TYR A 155 8.02 -26.08 -4.42
CA TYR A 155 7.32 -25.81 -3.18
C TYR A 155 7.70 -24.43 -2.63
N VAL A 156 6.79 -23.47 -2.78
CA VAL A 156 6.93 -22.12 -2.21
C VAL A 156 6.48 -22.14 -0.75
N LYS A 157 7.44 -22.11 0.16
CA LYS A 157 7.16 -22.13 1.61
C LYS A 157 6.37 -20.90 2.06
N GLY A 158 5.38 -21.13 2.90
CA GLY A 158 4.63 -20.08 3.55
C GLY A 158 5.54 -19.18 4.41
N LYS A 159 5.22 -17.88 4.47
CA LYS A 159 6.02 -16.90 5.22
C LYS A 159 5.13 -15.87 5.89
N GLY A 160 5.39 -15.61 7.18
CA GLY A 160 4.84 -14.49 7.92
C GLY A 160 5.84 -13.33 7.97
N LYS A 161 5.34 -12.10 7.92
CA LYS A 161 6.14 -10.88 8.06
C LYS A 161 5.45 -9.90 8.98
N ASN A 162 6.16 -9.46 10.02
CA ASN A 162 5.75 -8.36 10.89
C ASN A 162 6.40 -7.06 10.42
N VAL A 163 5.65 -5.98 10.50
CA VAL A 163 6.14 -4.64 10.17
C VAL A 163 5.54 -3.66 11.16
N LEU A 164 6.38 -2.85 11.81
CA LEU A 164 5.95 -1.70 12.60
C LEU A 164 6.23 -0.43 11.80
N ARG A 165 5.24 0.47 11.70
CA ARG A 165 5.36 1.75 11.00
C ARG A 165 4.97 2.88 11.92
N SER A 166 5.90 3.80 12.10
CA SER A 166 5.72 5.03 12.88
C SER A 166 5.68 6.22 11.94
N ARG A 167 4.55 6.91 11.87
CA ARG A 167 4.37 8.07 10.99
C ARG A 167 4.06 9.33 11.78
N LEU A 168 4.92 10.33 11.65
CA LEU A 168 4.68 11.69 12.13
C LEU A 168 4.20 12.55 10.97
N GLN A 169 3.14 13.30 11.17
CA GLN A 169 2.60 14.23 10.19
C GLN A 169 2.29 15.56 10.85
N ALA A 170 2.69 16.65 10.20
CA ALA A 170 2.35 18.02 10.55
C ALA A 170 1.46 18.63 9.45
N THR A 171 0.31 19.14 9.82
CA THR A 171 -0.65 19.79 8.91
C THR A 171 -0.82 21.24 9.33
N TYR A 172 -0.84 22.15 8.36
CA TYR A 172 -1.06 23.58 8.60
C TYR A 172 -2.36 24.07 7.99
N ASN A 173 -3.21 24.68 8.82
CA ASN A 173 -4.49 25.24 8.37
C ASN A 173 -4.29 26.72 7.98
N ILE A 174 -4.37 27.02 6.67
CA ILE A 174 -4.23 28.38 6.14
C ILE A 174 -5.57 29.12 6.36
N PRO A 175 -5.56 30.28 7.08
CA PRO A 175 -6.79 31.04 7.32
C PRO A 175 -7.44 31.49 6.01
N LYS A 176 -8.77 31.41 5.94
CA LYS A 176 -9.57 31.86 4.77
C LYS A 176 -9.19 31.15 3.46
N CYS A 177 -8.58 29.98 3.54
CA CYS A 177 -8.21 29.15 2.40
C CYS A 177 -8.64 27.70 2.66
N SER A 178 -9.15 27.01 1.65
CA SER A 178 -9.49 25.59 1.72
C SER A 178 -8.28 24.66 1.64
N LEU A 179 -7.07 25.19 1.41
CA LEU A 179 -5.85 24.40 1.31
C LEU A 179 -5.23 24.19 2.69
N THR A 180 -4.92 22.91 2.97
CA THR A 180 -4.26 22.47 4.20
C THR A 180 -2.98 21.67 3.85
N PRO A 181 -1.85 22.36 3.60
CA PRO A 181 -0.59 21.68 3.31
C PRO A 181 -0.16 20.81 4.49
N TYR A 182 0.49 19.69 4.18
CA TYR A 182 1.05 18.80 5.19
C TYR A 182 2.44 18.31 4.78
N ALA A 183 3.23 17.94 5.79
CA ALA A 183 4.48 17.20 5.64
C ALA A 183 4.40 15.95 6.52
N SER A 184 4.98 14.84 6.07
CA SER A 184 5.02 13.61 6.87
C SER A 184 6.34 12.88 6.69
N CYS A 185 6.75 12.19 7.77
CA CYS A 185 7.88 11.26 7.79
C CYS A 185 7.37 9.92 8.32
N GLU A 186 7.74 8.83 7.65
CA GLU A 186 7.37 7.47 8.07
C GLU A 186 8.64 6.61 8.22
N LEU A 187 8.78 6.00 9.38
CA LEU A 187 9.81 5.01 9.69
C LEU A 187 9.18 3.61 9.64
N THR A 188 9.89 2.67 9.04
CA THR A 188 9.44 1.27 8.92
C THR A 188 10.48 0.37 9.55
N HIS A 189 10.05 -0.43 10.54
CA HIS A 189 10.82 -1.47 11.21
C HIS A 189 10.33 -2.84 10.75
N LEU A 190 11.28 -3.73 10.38
CA LEU A 190 11.03 -5.07 9.84
C LEU A 190 11.35 -6.15 10.87
#